data_23e2646c796cef7edece0e7950fcec01
#
_entry.id   23e2646c796cef7edece0e7950fcec01
#
_cell.length_a   1.000
_cell.length_b   1.000
_cell.length_c   1.000
_cell.angle_alpha   90.00
_cell.angle_beta   90.00
_cell.angle_gamma   90.00
#
_symmetry.space_group_name_H-M   'P 1'
#
loop_
_entity.id
_entity.type
_entity.pdbx_description
1 polymer ?
#
loop_
_entity_poly.entity_id
_entity_poly.type
_entity_poly.pdbx_seq_one_letter_code
_entity_poly.pdbx_strand_id
1 'polypeptide(L)'
;MDPQQELFTALLLRLKDLGYDVYDTFLPAEGTPYPFIYLADSRQTDTRTKNAVMGNVYQTIHVWHNNPKRRGAVSKMLLDIKRVCYELKHTENFAWMIQNVNQRILPDNTTKTPLLHGLLEVEFKFS
;
A
#
# COMPACT_ATOMS: atom_id res chain seq x y z
N MET A 1 1.44 -21.84 3.66
CA MET A 1 2.12 -20.74 2.96
C MET A 1 1.09 -19.88 2.28
N ASP A 2 1.08 -18.61 2.61
CA ASP A 2 0.05 -17.68 2.15
C ASP A 2 0.74 -16.41 1.65
N PRO A 3 0.97 -16.29 0.32
CA PRO A 3 1.70 -15.14 -0.22
C PRO A 3 0.99 -13.82 0.04
N GLN A 4 -0.33 -13.79 -0.08
CA GLN A 4 -1.08 -12.56 0.13
C GLN A 4 -0.92 -12.04 1.55
N GLN A 5 -1.01 -12.91 2.55
CA GLN A 5 -0.87 -12.52 3.95
C GLN A 5 0.59 -12.18 4.29
N GLU A 6 1.55 -12.93 3.76
CA GLU A 6 2.97 -12.63 4.00
C GLU A 6 3.35 -11.25 3.49
N LEU A 7 2.90 -10.91 2.28
CA LEU A 7 3.14 -9.58 1.71
C LEU A 7 2.49 -8.49 2.54
N PHE A 8 1.23 -8.68 2.90
CA PHE A 8 0.47 -7.70 3.69
C PHE A 8 1.15 -7.42 5.02
N THR A 9 1.53 -8.46 5.74
CA THR A 9 2.20 -8.32 7.05
C THR A 9 3.55 -7.61 6.89
N ALA A 10 4.33 -7.97 5.88
CA ALA A 10 5.62 -7.35 5.64
C ALA A 10 5.48 -5.86 5.32
N LEU A 11 4.52 -5.51 4.47
CA LEU A 11 4.25 -4.10 4.14
C LEU A 11 3.80 -3.32 5.37
N LEU A 12 2.88 -3.87 6.14
CA LEU A 12 2.36 -3.21 7.35
C LEU A 12 3.49 -2.87 8.32
N LEU A 13 4.36 -3.84 8.61
CA LEU A 13 5.46 -3.66 9.56
C LEU A 13 6.49 -2.66 9.03
N ARG A 14 6.86 -2.77 7.76
CA ARG A 14 7.86 -1.87 7.16
C ARG A 14 7.38 -0.43 7.07
N LEU A 15 6.11 -0.23 6.76
CA LEU A 15 5.54 1.12 6.70
C LEU A 15 5.44 1.73 8.10
N LYS A 16 5.10 0.96 9.11
CA LYS A 16 5.10 1.42 10.50
C LYS A 16 6.52 1.80 10.95
N ASP A 17 7.52 1.05 10.53
CA ASP A 17 8.92 1.33 10.87
C ASP A 17 9.41 2.66 10.30
N LEU A 18 8.79 3.16 9.23
CA LEU A 18 9.09 4.49 8.69
C LEU A 18 8.59 5.63 9.61
N GLY A 19 7.75 5.30 10.59
CA GLY A 19 7.18 6.28 11.50
C GLY A 19 5.82 6.80 11.10
N TYR A 20 5.23 6.27 10.03
CA TYR A 20 3.87 6.65 9.63
C TYR A 20 2.82 5.90 10.43
N ASP A 21 1.67 6.54 10.62
CA ASP A 21 0.49 5.87 11.14
C ASP A 21 -0.12 5.02 10.02
N VAL A 22 -0.25 3.73 10.25
CA VAL A 22 -0.75 2.78 9.26
C VAL A 22 -1.94 2.03 9.82
N TYR A 23 -3.03 2.05 9.07
CA TYR A 23 -4.27 1.35 9.42
C TYR A 23 -4.59 0.31 8.36
N ASP A 24 -5.29 -0.74 8.77
CA ASP A 24 -5.70 -1.82 7.88
C ASP A 24 -7.12 -2.26 8.19
N THR A 25 -7.75 -2.93 7.23
CA THR A 25 -9.08 -3.54 7.33
C THR A 25 -10.21 -2.52 7.42
N PHE A 26 -10.13 -1.56 8.34
CA PHE A 26 -11.14 -0.53 8.55
C PHE A 26 -10.50 0.84 8.51
N LEU A 27 -11.22 1.82 7.98
CA LEU A 27 -10.80 3.21 8.10
C LEU A 27 -10.74 3.57 9.58
N PRO A 28 -9.75 4.38 9.98
CA PRO A 28 -9.66 4.79 11.37
C PRO A 28 -10.85 5.64 11.79
N ALA A 29 -11.09 5.66 13.11
CA ALA A 29 -12.18 6.42 13.69
C ALA A 29 -12.09 7.90 13.35
N GLU A 30 -13.25 8.57 13.32
CA GLU A 30 -13.31 10.02 13.16
C GLU A 30 -12.47 10.70 14.26
N GLY A 31 -11.75 11.76 13.88
CA GLY A 31 -10.84 12.44 14.79
C GLY A 31 -9.43 11.89 14.81
N THR A 32 -9.15 10.84 14.05
CA THR A 32 -7.79 10.31 13.90
C THR A 32 -6.88 11.35 13.25
N PRO A 33 -5.66 11.57 13.77
CA PRO A 33 -4.76 12.56 13.18
C PRO A 33 -4.35 12.21 11.76
N TYR A 34 -4.29 13.24 10.92
CA TYR A 34 -3.72 13.15 9.58
C TYR A 34 -2.25 13.59 9.59
N PRO A 35 -1.44 13.19 8.62
CA PRO A 35 -1.74 12.21 7.57
C PRO A 35 -1.63 10.77 8.07
N PHE A 36 -2.23 9.85 7.35
CA PHE A 36 -2.09 8.44 7.66
C PHE A 36 -2.12 7.59 6.38
N ILE A 37 -1.62 6.36 6.50
CA ILE A 37 -1.64 5.36 5.44
C ILE A 37 -2.74 4.34 5.77
N TYR A 38 -3.46 3.93 4.74
CA TYR A 38 -4.48 2.89 4.87
C TYR A 38 -4.19 1.79 3.85
N LEU A 39 -3.89 0.59 4.35
CA LEU A 39 -3.75 -0.60 3.53
C LEU A 39 -5.14 -1.18 3.30
N ALA A 40 -5.62 -1.06 2.07
CA ALA A 40 -6.98 -1.43 1.72
C ALA A 40 -7.02 -2.78 1.00
N ASP A 41 -7.61 -2.80 -0.18
CA ASP A 41 -7.90 -4.01 -0.91
C ASP A 41 -6.64 -4.73 -1.37
N SER A 42 -6.72 -6.05 -1.33
CA SER A 42 -5.68 -6.94 -1.81
C SER A 42 -6.33 -8.04 -2.64
N ARG A 43 -5.73 -8.36 -3.78
CA ARG A 43 -6.23 -9.39 -4.68
C ARG A 43 -5.06 -10.26 -5.11
N GLN A 44 -5.26 -11.58 -5.08
CA GLN A 44 -4.24 -12.53 -5.52
C GLN A 44 -4.73 -13.29 -6.75
N THR A 45 -3.84 -13.44 -7.71
CA THR A 45 -4.07 -14.27 -8.90
C THR A 45 -2.95 -15.30 -8.98
N ASP A 46 -3.32 -16.58 -8.98
CA ASP A 46 -2.35 -17.66 -9.06
C ASP A 46 -2.10 -18.04 -10.51
N THR A 47 -0.83 -18.32 -10.83
CA THR A 47 -0.45 -18.88 -12.11
C THR A 47 -0.14 -20.35 -11.93
N ARG A 48 -0.89 -21.20 -12.64
CA ARG A 48 -0.70 -22.65 -12.53
C ARG A 48 0.47 -23.12 -13.38
N THR A 49 1.43 -23.76 -12.74
CA THR A 49 2.49 -24.51 -13.41
C THR A 49 2.61 -25.87 -12.73
N LYS A 50 3.26 -26.83 -13.41
CA LYS A 50 3.42 -28.18 -12.85
C LYS A 50 4.30 -28.21 -11.60
N ASN A 51 5.29 -27.32 -11.50
CA ASN A 51 6.36 -27.44 -10.53
C ASN A 51 6.64 -26.16 -9.72
N ALA A 52 5.83 -25.13 -9.89
CA ALA A 52 6.08 -23.86 -9.21
C ALA A 52 4.80 -23.21 -8.69
N VAL A 53 4.91 -22.63 -7.50
CA VAL A 53 3.88 -21.76 -6.97
C VAL A 53 4.29 -20.34 -7.36
N MET A 54 3.50 -19.69 -8.18
CA MET A 54 3.75 -18.32 -8.61
C MET A 54 2.44 -17.61 -8.89
N GLY A 55 2.49 -16.30 -8.95
CA GLY A 55 1.32 -15.50 -9.23
C GLY A 55 1.58 -14.03 -8.95
N ASN A 56 0.49 -13.29 -8.81
CA ASN A 56 0.54 -11.87 -8.58
C ASN A 56 -0.35 -11.49 -7.40
N VAL A 57 0.10 -10.51 -6.61
CA VAL A 57 -0.71 -9.87 -5.59
C VAL A 57 -0.82 -8.39 -5.93
N TYR A 58 -2.03 -7.90 -5.98
CA TYR A 58 -2.36 -6.49 -6.23
C TYR A 58 -2.72 -5.87 -4.90
N GLN A 59 -1.94 -4.89 -4.47
CA GLN A 59 -2.17 -4.21 -3.18
C GLN A 59 -2.51 -2.75 -3.43
N THR A 60 -3.64 -2.32 -2.89
CA THR A 60 -4.05 -0.91 -2.91
C THR A 60 -3.62 -0.25 -1.60
N ILE A 61 -2.98 0.90 -1.70
CA ILE A 61 -2.48 1.66 -0.56
C ILE A 61 -2.99 3.09 -0.69
N HIS A 62 -3.64 3.59 0.36
CA HIS A 62 -4.16 4.95 0.40
C HIS A 62 -3.34 5.81 1.35
N VAL A 63 -3.17 7.08 0.98
CA VAL A 63 -2.63 8.12 1.83
C VAL A 63 -3.68 9.19 1.96
N TRP A 64 -4.04 9.57 3.19
CA TRP A 64 -5.02 10.61 3.45
C TRP A 64 -4.37 11.78 4.18
N HIS A 65 -4.64 12.99 3.71
CA HIS A 65 -4.19 14.23 4.33
C HIS A 65 -5.35 15.23 4.38
N ASN A 66 -5.46 15.95 5.48
CA ASN A 66 -6.54 16.92 5.66
C ASN A 66 -6.16 18.35 5.25
N ASN A 67 -4.99 18.53 4.66
CA ASN A 67 -4.57 19.83 4.13
C ASN A 67 -4.34 19.71 2.62
N PRO A 68 -5.29 20.21 1.80
CA PRO A 68 -5.19 20.07 0.35
C PRO A 68 -4.03 20.86 -0.27
N LYS A 69 -3.40 21.76 0.49
CA LYS A 69 -2.21 22.49 0.05
C LYS A 69 -0.92 21.69 0.22
N ARG A 70 -0.98 20.56 0.93
CA ARG A 70 0.21 19.75 1.24
C ARG A 70 0.40 18.60 0.25
N ARG A 71 0.25 18.91 -1.03
CA ARG A 71 0.45 17.93 -2.10
C ARG A 71 1.85 17.32 -2.08
N GLY A 72 2.87 18.13 -1.80
CA GLY A 72 4.24 17.64 -1.71
C GLY A 72 4.44 16.64 -0.57
N ALA A 73 3.74 16.82 0.56
CA ALA A 73 3.79 15.87 1.66
C ALA A 73 3.19 14.51 1.27
N VAL A 74 2.05 14.52 0.58
CA VAL A 74 1.41 13.28 0.08
C VAL A 74 2.31 12.60 -0.94
N SER A 75 2.87 13.38 -1.87
CA SER A 75 3.79 12.84 -2.87
C SER A 75 5.02 12.19 -2.23
N LYS A 76 5.57 12.81 -1.19
CA LYS A 76 6.70 12.25 -0.45
C LYS A 76 6.33 10.94 0.24
N MET A 77 5.16 10.88 0.85
CA MET A 77 4.68 9.64 1.48
C MET A 77 4.55 8.52 0.45
N LEU A 78 3.96 8.83 -0.72
CA LEU A 78 3.85 7.85 -1.79
C LEU A 78 5.21 7.37 -2.28
N LEU A 79 6.20 8.27 -2.35
CA LEU A 79 7.56 7.91 -2.72
C LEU A 79 8.19 6.97 -1.68
N ASP A 80 8.02 7.27 -0.40
CA ASP A 80 8.53 6.42 0.68
C ASP A 80 7.88 5.03 0.64
N ILE A 81 6.56 4.97 0.40
CA ILE A 81 5.84 3.70 0.26
C ILE A 81 6.36 2.90 -0.93
N LYS A 82 6.56 3.55 -2.07
CA LYS A 82 7.10 2.86 -3.26
C LYS A 82 8.48 2.31 -2.98
N ARG A 83 9.32 3.06 -2.26
CA ARG A 83 10.66 2.59 -1.89
C ARG A 83 10.59 1.31 -1.07
N VAL A 84 9.71 1.26 -0.08
CA VAL A 84 9.48 0.05 0.72
C VAL A 84 9.05 -1.11 -0.19
N CYS A 85 8.13 -0.87 -1.12
CA CYS A 85 7.67 -1.90 -2.04
C CYS A 85 8.80 -2.44 -2.92
N TYR A 86 9.63 -1.55 -3.47
CA TYR A 86 10.76 -1.97 -4.32
C TYR A 86 11.85 -2.70 -3.55
N GLU A 87 12.04 -2.38 -2.28
CA GLU A 87 13.04 -3.02 -1.44
C GLU A 87 12.59 -4.36 -0.89
N LEU A 88 11.32 -4.65 -0.94
CA LEU A 88 10.75 -5.90 -0.45
C LEU A 88 10.99 -7.01 -1.48
N LYS A 89 12.07 -7.77 -1.30
CA LYS A 89 12.50 -8.82 -2.24
C LYS A 89 12.09 -10.21 -1.80
N HIS A 90 11.94 -10.43 -0.48
CA HIS A 90 11.65 -11.73 0.08
C HIS A 90 10.77 -11.61 1.32
N THR A 91 9.88 -12.57 1.46
CA THR A 91 9.25 -12.91 2.74
C THR A 91 9.68 -14.34 3.09
N GLU A 92 9.18 -14.87 4.20
CA GLU A 92 9.62 -16.18 4.69
C GLU A 92 9.59 -17.27 3.62
N ASN A 93 8.53 -17.31 2.81
CA ASN A 93 8.31 -18.40 1.87
C ASN A 93 8.33 -17.99 0.39
N PHE A 94 8.46 -16.71 0.08
CA PHE A 94 8.32 -16.22 -1.29
C PHE A 94 9.36 -15.17 -1.66
N ALA A 95 9.71 -15.14 -2.94
CA ALA A 95 10.45 -14.04 -3.55
C ALA A 95 9.45 -13.08 -4.20
N TRP A 96 9.74 -11.78 -4.14
CA TRP A 96 8.85 -10.73 -4.61
C TRP A 96 9.53 -9.81 -5.62
N MET A 97 8.78 -9.40 -6.62
CA MET A 97 9.24 -8.44 -7.62
C MET A 97 8.07 -7.54 -8.00
N ILE A 98 8.31 -6.23 -8.10
CA ILE A 98 7.31 -5.29 -8.60
C ILE A 98 7.13 -5.51 -10.09
N GLN A 99 5.89 -5.66 -10.52
CA GLN A 99 5.51 -5.79 -11.92
C GLN A 99 4.95 -4.48 -12.47
N ASN A 100 4.14 -3.79 -11.69
CA ASN A 100 3.50 -2.55 -12.13
C ASN A 100 3.14 -1.68 -10.93
N VAL A 101 3.22 -0.37 -11.11
CA VAL A 101 2.84 0.61 -10.10
C VAL A 101 2.01 1.70 -10.77
N ASN A 102 0.86 2.00 -10.19
CA ASN A 102 0.01 3.10 -10.63
C ASN A 102 -0.22 4.05 -9.44
N GLN A 103 0.00 5.34 -9.68
CA GLN A 103 -0.08 6.36 -8.63
C GLN A 103 -0.98 7.50 -9.05
N ARG A 104 -1.89 7.91 -8.15
CA ARG A 104 -2.73 9.09 -8.36
C ARG A 104 -2.79 9.91 -7.09
N ILE A 105 -2.96 11.21 -7.24
CA ILE A 105 -3.23 12.14 -6.15
C ILE A 105 -4.49 12.90 -6.54
N LEU A 106 -5.53 12.79 -5.73
CA LEU A 106 -6.85 13.33 -6.01
C LEU A 106 -7.33 14.23 -4.86
N PRO A 107 -7.98 15.35 -5.17
CA PRO A 107 -8.73 16.06 -4.14
C PRO A 107 -9.99 15.25 -3.80
N ASP A 108 -10.36 15.23 -2.53
CA ASP A 108 -11.61 14.63 -2.07
C ASP A 108 -12.42 15.69 -1.35
N ASN A 109 -13.52 16.08 -1.96
CA ASN A 109 -14.42 17.12 -1.47
C ASN A 109 -15.75 16.53 -0.97
N THR A 110 -15.79 15.22 -0.71
CA THR A 110 -17.00 14.54 -0.25
C THR A 110 -17.27 14.75 1.24
N THR A 111 -16.28 15.24 1.98
CA THR A 111 -16.39 15.58 3.39
C THR A 111 -16.51 17.08 3.59
N LYS A 112 -16.92 17.52 4.78
CA LYS A 112 -17.00 18.96 5.12
C LYS A 112 -15.66 19.66 4.96
N THR A 113 -14.58 19.00 5.37
CA THR A 113 -13.21 19.47 5.22
C THR A 113 -12.62 18.81 3.99
N PRO A 114 -12.13 19.58 3.01
CA PRO A 114 -11.49 18.97 1.85
C PRO A 114 -10.27 18.14 2.25
N LEU A 115 -10.15 16.96 1.64
CA LEU A 115 -9.04 16.04 1.86
C LEU A 115 -8.21 15.90 0.59
N LEU A 116 -6.96 15.52 0.78
CA LEU A 116 -6.09 15.10 -0.29
C LEU A 116 -5.87 13.60 -0.18
N HIS A 117 -6.11 12.89 -1.28
CA HIS A 117 -6.08 11.44 -1.31
C HIS A 117 -4.99 10.97 -2.28
N GLY A 118 -3.96 10.34 -1.74
CA GLY A 118 -2.97 9.63 -2.53
C GLY A 118 -3.39 8.18 -2.69
N LEU A 119 -3.33 7.66 -3.91
CA LEU A 119 -3.71 6.29 -4.21
C LEU A 119 -2.56 5.61 -4.93
N LEU A 120 -2.09 4.51 -4.36
CA LEU A 120 -1.05 3.69 -4.94
C LEU A 120 -1.58 2.28 -5.15
N GLU A 121 -1.50 1.79 -6.39
CA GLU A 121 -1.85 0.43 -6.73
C GLU A 121 -0.60 -0.28 -7.20
N VAL A 122 -0.20 -1.32 -6.48
CA VAL A 122 1.05 -2.03 -6.74
C VAL A 122 0.75 -3.47 -7.09
N GLU A 123 1.29 -3.91 -8.21
CA GLU A 123 1.24 -5.31 -8.62
C GLU A 123 2.58 -5.96 -8.30
N PHE A 124 2.54 -6.93 -7.41
CA PHE A 124 3.71 -7.75 -7.03
C PHE A 124 3.61 -9.10 -7.68
N LYS A 125 4.72 -9.58 -8.20
CA LYS A 125 4.83 -10.96 -8.66
C LYS A 125 5.55 -11.78 -7.60
N PHE A 126 5.01 -12.95 -7.28
CA PHE A 126 5.63 -13.86 -6.33
C PHE A 126 6.02 -15.19 -6.98
N SER A 127 7.04 -15.78 -6.41
CA SER A 127 7.50 -17.11 -6.81
C SER A 127 8.13 -17.86 -5.63
#